data_29e663a6ac2d740cb2760dcbe7428178
#
_entry.id   29e663a6ac2d740cb2760dcbe7428178
#
_cell.length_a   1.000
_cell.length_b   1.000
_cell.length_c   1.000
_cell.angle_alpha   90.00
_cell.angle_beta   90.00
_cell.angle_gamma   90.00
#
_symmetry.space_group_name_H-M   'P 1'
#
loop_
_entity.id
_entity.type
_entity.pdbx_description
1 polymer ?
#
loop_
_entity_poly.entity_id
_entity_poly.type
_entity_poly.pdbx_seq_one_letter_code
_entity_poly.pdbx_strand_id
1 'polypeptide(L)'
;MESLASLYKNHIATLQERTRDALARFKLDALLIHSGELFNVFLDDHPYPFKVNPQFKAWVPVTQVPNCWLLVDGVNKPKLWFYLPVDYWHNVEPLPNSFWTEDVEVIALPKADGIGSLLPAARGNIGYIGPVPELLLDAGAEYNGYAADLTRTWSAKSDNDYAQLVKDVNDEQLALIATMKAGVSYVDYHIQFHQRIAKLLRKHQIITDMSEEAMVENDLTGPFMPHGIGHPLGLQVHDVAGFMQDDSGTHLAAPAKYPYLRCTRILQPGMVLTIEPGIYFIESLLAPWREGQFSKHFNWQKIEALKPFGGIRIEDNVVIHENNVENMTRDLKLA
;
A
#
# COMPACT_ATOMS: atom_id res chain seq x y z
N MET A 1 -33.25 -29.00 10.65
CA MET A 1 -32.21 -28.09 10.14
C MET A 1 -32.30 -26.78 10.90
N GLU A 2 -31.22 -26.29 11.41
CA GLU A 2 -31.15 -24.99 12.07
C GLU A 2 -31.47 -23.87 11.07
N SER A 3 -32.23 -22.84 11.49
CA SER A 3 -32.57 -21.74 10.60
C SER A 3 -31.35 -20.86 10.27
N LEU A 4 -31.33 -20.21 9.11
CA LEU A 4 -30.25 -19.30 8.74
C LEU A 4 -30.07 -18.16 9.76
N ALA A 5 -31.15 -17.66 10.33
CA ALA A 5 -31.12 -16.66 11.40
C ALA A 5 -30.42 -17.18 12.67
N SER A 6 -30.70 -18.43 13.10
CA SER A 6 -30.03 -19.05 14.24
C SER A 6 -28.54 -19.23 14.00
N LEU A 7 -28.15 -19.72 12.81
CA LEU A 7 -26.75 -19.85 12.43
C LEU A 7 -26.03 -18.51 12.42
N TYR A 8 -26.67 -17.47 11.88
CA TYR A 8 -26.12 -16.13 11.86
C TYR A 8 -25.93 -15.56 13.28
N LYS A 9 -26.90 -15.73 14.16
CA LYS A 9 -26.78 -15.30 15.55
C LYS A 9 -25.58 -15.95 16.26
N ASN A 10 -25.37 -17.25 16.06
CA ASN A 10 -24.21 -17.97 16.60
C ASN A 10 -22.90 -17.45 15.99
N HIS A 11 -22.89 -17.15 14.68
CA HIS A 11 -21.76 -16.56 14.00
C HIS A 11 -21.39 -15.17 14.57
N ILE A 12 -22.37 -14.28 14.74
CA ILE A 12 -22.15 -12.95 15.34
C ILE A 12 -21.62 -13.06 16.77
N ALA A 13 -22.15 -13.97 17.58
CA ALA A 13 -21.63 -14.19 18.93
C ALA A 13 -20.15 -14.59 18.94
N THR A 14 -19.75 -15.47 18.02
CA THR A 14 -18.34 -15.87 17.84
C THR A 14 -17.46 -14.70 17.39
N LEU A 15 -17.93 -13.89 16.45
CA LEU A 15 -17.19 -12.70 16.00
C LEU A 15 -17.04 -11.67 17.11
N GLN A 16 -18.07 -11.46 17.93
CA GLN A 16 -18.01 -10.54 19.07
C GLN A 16 -16.99 -11.01 20.12
N GLU A 17 -16.95 -12.30 20.43
CA GLU A 17 -15.96 -12.86 21.35
C GLU A 17 -14.52 -12.62 20.84
N ARG A 18 -14.24 -12.98 19.58
CA ARG A 18 -12.94 -12.77 18.95
C ARG A 18 -12.55 -11.30 18.89
N THR A 19 -13.51 -10.42 18.60
CA THR A 19 -13.29 -8.97 18.56
C THR A 19 -12.93 -8.43 19.93
N ARG A 20 -13.64 -8.83 20.99
CA ARG A 20 -13.33 -8.44 22.36
C ARG A 20 -11.90 -8.81 22.76
N ASP A 21 -11.46 -10.04 22.42
CA ASP A 21 -10.09 -10.49 22.70
C ASP A 21 -9.05 -9.66 21.92
N ALA A 22 -9.33 -9.36 20.65
CA ALA A 22 -8.46 -8.53 19.82
C ALA A 22 -8.39 -7.09 20.35
N LEU A 23 -9.54 -6.48 20.67
CA LEU A 23 -9.59 -5.12 21.20
C LEU A 23 -8.81 -5.01 22.54
N ALA A 24 -8.97 -5.98 23.44
CA ALA A 24 -8.21 -6.02 24.69
C ALA A 24 -6.70 -6.11 24.44
N ARG A 25 -6.26 -6.95 23.49
CA ARG A 25 -4.86 -7.12 23.11
C ARG A 25 -4.24 -5.84 22.57
N PHE A 26 -4.98 -5.09 21.72
CA PHE A 26 -4.51 -3.87 21.09
C PHE A 26 -4.84 -2.59 21.86
N LYS A 27 -5.48 -2.71 23.03
CA LYS A 27 -5.94 -1.58 23.87
C LYS A 27 -6.86 -0.63 23.11
N LEU A 28 -7.78 -1.19 22.35
CA LEU A 28 -8.81 -0.49 21.60
C LEU A 28 -10.16 -0.65 22.30
N ASP A 29 -11.04 0.35 22.15
CA ASP A 29 -12.40 0.32 22.70
C ASP A 29 -13.43 -0.17 21.67
N ALA A 30 -13.13 0.02 20.39
CA ALA A 30 -13.97 -0.44 19.29
C ALA A 30 -13.16 -0.59 18.00
N LEU A 31 -13.78 -1.22 16.99
CA LEU A 31 -13.26 -1.35 15.64
C LEU A 31 -14.29 -0.78 14.66
N LEU A 32 -13.87 0.16 13.82
CA LEU A 32 -14.64 0.72 12.72
C LEU A 32 -14.18 0.08 11.42
N ILE A 33 -15.11 -0.55 10.69
CA ILE A 33 -14.82 -1.31 9.48
C ILE A 33 -15.57 -0.68 8.30
N HIS A 34 -14.86 -0.34 7.23
CA HIS A 34 -15.45 0.20 6.01
C HIS A 34 -15.73 -0.91 4.98
N SER A 35 -16.84 -0.83 4.25
CA SER A 35 -17.19 -1.84 3.24
C SER A 35 -16.26 -1.82 2.00
N GLY A 36 -15.60 -0.72 1.75
CA GLY A 36 -14.81 -0.44 0.55
C GLY A 36 -15.44 0.66 -0.30
N GLU A 37 -14.73 1.12 -1.31
CA GLU A 37 -15.11 2.19 -2.22
C GLU A 37 -15.20 1.66 -3.66
N LEU A 38 -15.96 2.39 -4.50
CA LEU A 38 -15.92 2.20 -5.94
C LEU A 38 -14.78 3.01 -6.53
N PHE A 39 -14.00 2.38 -7.41
CA PHE A 39 -12.99 3.04 -8.21
C PHE A 39 -13.45 3.06 -9.66
N ASN A 40 -13.45 4.24 -10.28
CA ASN A 40 -13.79 4.35 -11.68
C ASN A 40 -12.64 3.82 -12.56
N VAL A 41 -13.01 3.26 -13.70
CA VAL A 41 -12.06 2.94 -14.76
C VAL A 41 -11.36 4.23 -15.19
N PHE A 42 -10.07 4.14 -15.50
CA PHE A 42 -9.27 5.32 -15.85
C PHE A 42 -9.90 6.09 -17.03
N LEU A 43 -10.15 7.36 -16.83
CA LEU A 43 -10.84 8.27 -17.78
C LEU A 43 -12.27 7.84 -18.18
N ASP A 44 -12.92 7.01 -17.37
CA ASP A 44 -14.29 6.57 -17.57
C ASP A 44 -15.14 6.94 -16.33
N ASP A 45 -16.44 7.09 -16.52
CA ASP A 45 -17.43 7.25 -15.46
C ASP A 45 -17.95 5.91 -14.93
N HIS A 46 -17.60 4.78 -15.59
CA HIS A 46 -17.94 3.44 -15.12
C HIS A 46 -16.96 2.94 -14.06
N PRO A 47 -17.46 2.41 -12.93
CA PRO A 47 -16.60 1.83 -11.92
C PRO A 47 -16.14 0.42 -12.31
N TYR A 48 -14.96 0.03 -11.78
CA TYR A 48 -14.59 -1.38 -11.69
C TYR A 48 -15.62 -2.15 -10.86
N PRO A 49 -15.76 -3.48 -11.06
CA PRO A 49 -16.62 -4.29 -10.22
C PRO A 49 -16.29 -4.12 -8.73
N PHE A 50 -17.30 -3.74 -7.94
CA PHE A 50 -17.14 -3.55 -6.51
C PHE A 50 -16.75 -4.85 -5.82
N LYS A 51 -15.69 -4.82 -5.01
CA LYS A 51 -15.27 -5.92 -4.16
C LYS A 51 -15.31 -5.48 -2.71
N VAL A 52 -16.29 -5.98 -1.98
CA VAL A 52 -16.47 -5.66 -0.56
C VAL A 52 -15.28 -6.12 0.27
N ASN A 53 -14.92 -5.31 1.27
CA ASN A 53 -13.91 -5.66 2.27
C ASN A 53 -14.27 -6.99 2.97
N PRO A 54 -13.38 -8.01 2.94
CA PRO A 54 -13.64 -9.31 3.57
C PRO A 54 -13.95 -9.22 5.07
N GLN A 55 -13.32 -8.30 5.79
CA GLN A 55 -13.57 -8.10 7.21
C GLN A 55 -14.95 -7.51 7.47
N PHE A 56 -15.45 -6.65 6.59
CA PHE A 56 -16.81 -6.10 6.65
C PHE A 56 -17.86 -7.18 6.37
N LYS A 57 -17.71 -7.93 5.28
CA LYS A 57 -18.69 -8.99 4.91
C LYS A 57 -18.70 -10.18 5.85
N ALA A 58 -17.66 -10.34 6.67
CA ALA A 58 -17.67 -11.36 7.73
C ALA A 58 -18.74 -11.07 8.79
N TRP A 59 -19.07 -9.79 9.00
CA TRP A 59 -20.10 -9.36 9.94
C TRP A 59 -21.48 -9.26 9.31
N VAL A 60 -21.58 -8.65 8.15
CA VAL A 60 -22.86 -8.36 7.49
C VAL A 60 -22.80 -8.75 6.01
N PRO A 61 -23.83 -9.45 5.47
CA PRO A 61 -23.83 -9.92 4.09
C PRO A 61 -24.18 -8.82 3.07
N VAL A 62 -23.71 -7.60 3.30
CA VAL A 62 -23.86 -6.47 2.39
C VAL A 62 -22.65 -6.46 1.45
N THR A 63 -22.82 -7.00 0.24
CA THR A 63 -21.71 -7.26 -0.69
C THR A 63 -21.71 -6.38 -1.92
N GLN A 64 -22.75 -5.56 -2.13
CA GLN A 64 -22.91 -4.74 -3.32
C GLN A 64 -22.92 -3.23 -3.05
N VAL A 65 -22.91 -2.82 -1.77
CA VAL A 65 -23.01 -1.40 -1.39
C VAL A 65 -21.68 -0.90 -0.86
N PRO A 66 -21.00 0.00 -1.59
CA PRO A 66 -19.79 0.67 -1.12
C PRO A 66 -20.11 1.69 -0.01
N ASN A 67 -19.08 2.25 0.59
CA ASN A 67 -19.17 3.37 1.56
C ASN A 67 -20.03 3.10 2.79
N CYS A 68 -20.32 1.85 3.12
CA CYS A 68 -20.94 1.47 4.38
C CYS A 68 -19.88 1.40 5.48
N TRP A 69 -20.31 1.67 6.72
CA TRP A 69 -19.47 1.64 7.91
C TRP A 69 -20.06 0.72 8.97
N LEU A 70 -19.22 -0.07 9.61
CA LEU A 70 -19.63 -0.98 10.69
C LEU A 70 -18.77 -0.73 11.91
N LEU A 71 -19.41 -0.43 13.05
CA LEU A 71 -18.76 -0.31 14.35
C LEU A 71 -19.06 -1.55 15.19
N VAL A 72 -17.99 -2.16 15.73
CA VAL A 72 -18.06 -3.33 16.61
C VAL A 72 -17.17 -3.14 17.83
N ASP A 73 -17.66 -3.49 19.02
CA ASP A 73 -16.93 -3.37 20.29
C ASP A 73 -16.82 -4.72 21.04
N GLY A 74 -17.32 -5.78 20.43
CA GLY A 74 -17.30 -7.12 21.00
C GLY A 74 -18.35 -7.36 22.12
N VAL A 75 -19.18 -6.37 22.43
CA VAL A 75 -20.18 -6.42 23.53
C VAL A 75 -21.56 -6.03 23.04
N ASN A 76 -21.68 -4.84 22.48
CA ASN A 76 -22.94 -4.30 22.01
C ASN A 76 -23.30 -4.84 20.63
N LYS A 77 -24.58 -4.69 20.25
CA LYS A 77 -25.07 -5.01 18.92
C LYS A 77 -24.25 -4.24 17.88
N PRO A 78 -23.68 -4.90 16.84
CA PRO A 78 -22.96 -4.22 15.78
C PRO A 78 -23.80 -3.10 15.16
N LYS A 79 -23.19 -1.96 14.90
CA LYS A 79 -23.85 -0.79 14.33
C LYS A 79 -23.39 -0.56 12.91
N LEU A 80 -24.34 -0.71 11.96
CA LEU A 80 -24.12 -0.54 10.53
C LEU A 80 -24.70 0.81 10.05
N TRP A 81 -23.84 1.69 9.61
CA TRP A 81 -24.26 2.83 8.78
C TRP A 81 -24.28 2.39 7.31
N PHE A 82 -25.49 2.18 6.81
CA PHE A 82 -25.71 1.72 5.44
C PHE A 82 -25.78 2.91 4.50
N TYR A 83 -24.88 2.96 3.51
CA TYR A 83 -24.82 4.06 2.55
C TYR A 83 -26.09 4.09 1.69
N LEU A 84 -26.86 5.16 1.82
CA LEU A 84 -28.14 5.37 1.18
C LEU A 84 -28.19 6.79 0.61
N PRO A 85 -27.47 7.08 -0.49
CA PRO A 85 -27.47 8.41 -1.10
C PRO A 85 -28.80 8.73 -1.77
N VAL A 86 -29.06 10.02 -2.00
CA VAL A 86 -30.08 10.45 -2.94
C VAL A 86 -29.42 10.56 -4.31
N ASP A 87 -29.71 9.62 -5.20
CA ASP A 87 -29.14 9.56 -6.54
C ASP A 87 -30.25 9.45 -7.59
N TYR A 88 -30.14 10.24 -8.65
CA TYR A 88 -31.10 10.25 -9.77
C TYR A 88 -30.68 9.33 -10.92
N TRP A 89 -29.41 8.95 -10.97
CA TRP A 89 -28.81 8.28 -12.12
C TRP A 89 -28.55 6.79 -11.88
N HIS A 90 -28.40 6.39 -10.61
CA HIS A 90 -28.06 5.03 -10.25
C HIS A 90 -29.15 4.40 -9.40
N ASN A 91 -29.30 3.09 -9.52
CA ASN A 91 -30.16 2.33 -8.63
C ASN A 91 -29.53 2.29 -7.22
N VAL A 92 -30.24 2.83 -6.25
CA VAL A 92 -29.81 2.85 -4.85
C VAL A 92 -30.44 1.67 -4.12
N GLU A 93 -29.61 0.81 -3.55
CA GLU A 93 -30.09 -0.34 -2.76
C GLU A 93 -30.88 0.16 -1.53
N PRO A 94 -32.08 -0.35 -1.28
CA PRO A 94 -32.87 0.04 -0.11
C PRO A 94 -32.22 -0.46 1.18
N LEU A 95 -32.63 0.12 2.31
CA LEU A 95 -32.23 -0.41 3.62
C LEU A 95 -32.53 -1.90 3.72
N PRO A 96 -31.58 -2.72 4.19
CA PRO A 96 -31.75 -4.15 4.25
C PRO A 96 -32.87 -4.54 5.24
N ASN A 97 -33.67 -5.51 4.84
CA ASN A 97 -34.64 -6.17 5.69
C ASN A 97 -34.54 -7.69 5.46
N SER A 98 -33.73 -8.36 6.26
CA SER A 98 -33.39 -9.76 6.07
C SER A 98 -33.11 -10.45 7.41
N PHE A 99 -32.86 -11.76 7.37
CA PHE A 99 -32.66 -12.63 8.52
C PHE A 99 -31.58 -12.15 9.52
N TRP A 100 -30.66 -11.32 9.10
CA TRP A 100 -29.53 -10.83 9.89
C TRP A 100 -29.76 -9.45 10.54
N THR A 101 -30.76 -8.70 10.08
CA THR A 101 -30.98 -7.31 10.53
C THR A 101 -31.50 -7.21 11.97
N GLU A 102 -32.00 -8.31 12.52
CA GLU A 102 -32.35 -8.36 13.96
C GLU A 102 -31.13 -8.33 14.88
N ASP A 103 -29.99 -8.81 14.41
CA ASP A 103 -28.75 -8.88 15.19
C ASP A 103 -27.79 -7.71 14.93
N VAL A 104 -28.16 -6.74 14.07
CA VAL A 104 -27.38 -5.56 13.70
C VAL A 104 -28.25 -4.31 13.77
N GLU A 105 -27.77 -3.23 14.36
CA GLU A 105 -28.43 -1.92 14.31
C GLU A 105 -28.13 -1.26 12.96
N VAL A 106 -29.14 -1.13 12.09
CA VAL A 106 -28.98 -0.56 10.74
C VAL A 106 -29.45 0.90 10.72
N ILE A 107 -28.58 1.82 10.29
CA ILE A 107 -28.81 3.27 10.24
C ILE A 107 -28.51 3.74 8.81
N ALA A 108 -29.41 4.55 8.23
CA ALA A 108 -29.16 5.16 6.92
C ALA A 108 -28.02 6.20 6.98
N LEU A 109 -27.11 6.13 6.02
CA LEU A 109 -26.01 7.09 5.85
C LEU A 109 -26.17 7.80 4.51
N PRO A 110 -26.65 9.06 4.47
CA PRO A 110 -26.93 9.74 3.20
C PRO A 110 -25.69 10.28 2.49
N LYS A 111 -24.55 10.39 3.21
CA LYS A 111 -23.27 10.88 2.65
C LYS A 111 -22.12 9.99 3.13
N ALA A 112 -21.25 9.59 2.21
CA ALA A 112 -20.12 8.69 2.48
C ALA A 112 -19.15 9.23 3.55
N ASP A 113 -18.91 10.54 3.55
CA ASP A 113 -18.02 11.27 4.48
C ASP A 113 -18.68 11.64 5.81
N GLY A 114 -19.96 11.32 6.00
CA GLY A 114 -20.75 11.73 7.16
C GLY A 114 -20.42 11.00 8.47
N ILE A 115 -19.65 9.90 8.44
CA ILE A 115 -19.42 9.02 9.59
C ILE A 115 -18.80 9.75 10.79
N GLY A 116 -17.89 10.69 10.55
CA GLY A 116 -17.17 11.40 11.60
C GLY A 116 -18.07 12.12 12.61
N SER A 117 -19.23 12.60 12.17
CA SER A 117 -20.23 13.27 13.03
C SER A 117 -21.16 12.30 13.76
N LEU A 118 -21.22 11.04 13.31
CA LEU A 118 -22.14 10.01 13.82
C LEU A 118 -21.47 9.08 14.85
N LEU A 119 -20.14 9.12 14.96
CA LEU A 119 -19.42 8.37 15.97
C LEU A 119 -19.68 8.95 17.37
N PRO A 120 -19.68 8.11 18.43
CA PRO A 120 -19.86 8.56 19.81
C PRO A 120 -18.89 9.68 20.20
N ALA A 121 -19.34 10.67 20.95
CA ALA A 121 -18.50 11.80 21.38
C ALA A 121 -17.31 11.36 22.26
N ALA A 122 -17.51 10.34 23.10
CA ALA A 122 -16.47 9.67 23.87
C ALA A 122 -15.89 8.53 23.03
N ARG A 123 -15.06 8.86 22.05
CA ARG A 123 -14.61 7.89 21.03
C ARG A 123 -13.65 6.83 21.53
N GLY A 124 -12.96 7.07 22.66
CA GLY A 124 -11.90 6.16 23.09
C GLY A 124 -10.84 5.91 21.98
N ASN A 125 -10.20 4.76 22.04
CA ASN A 125 -9.26 4.28 21.02
C ASN A 125 -10.01 3.41 20.01
N ILE A 126 -10.39 3.95 18.86
CA ILE A 126 -11.07 3.19 17.81
C ILE A 126 -10.03 2.73 16.79
N GLY A 127 -9.94 1.41 16.57
CA GLY A 127 -9.21 0.82 15.45
C GLY A 127 -10.00 0.99 14.15
N TYR A 128 -9.30 1.06 13.02
CA TYR A 128 -9.90 1.23 11.70
C TYR A 128 -9.47 0.13 10.73
N ILE A 129 -10.42 -0.43 9.99
CA ILE A 129 -10.19 -1.34 8.86
C ILE A 129 -10.97 -0.83 7.66
N GLY A 130 -10.29 -0.43 6.61
CA GLY A 130 -10.92 0.07 5.39
C GLY A 130 -9.93 0.77 4.47
N PRO A 131 -10.40 1.47 3.44
CA PRO A 131 -9.56 2.33 2.64
C PRO A 131 -8.83 3.32 3.54
N VAL A 132 -7.53 3.40 3.39
CA VAL A 132 -6.72 4.38 4.13
C VAL A 132 -6.75 5.72 3.39
N PRO A 133 -6.57 6.85 4.09
CA PRO A 133 -6.48 8.17 3.45
C PRO A 133 -5.34 8.28 2.43
N GLU A 134 -4.40 7.38 2.50
CA GLU A 134 -3.28 7.20 1.58
C GLU A 134 -3.52 5.94 0.78
N LEU A 135 -3.41 6.06 -0.53
CA LEU A 135 -3.55 4.95 -1.47
C LEU A 135 -2.17 4.60 -2.03
N LEU A 136 -1.73 3.37 -1.82
CA LEU A 136 -0.71 2.72 -2.61
C LEU A 136 -1.42 1.68 -3.47
N LEU A 137 -1.42 1.91 -4.78
CA LEU A 137 -1.95 0.98 -5.76
C LEU A 137 -0.77 0.36 -6.52
N ASP A 138 -0.68 -0.96 -6.44
CA ASP A 138 0.24 -1.79 -7.18
C ASP A 138 -0.61 -2.70 -8.07
N ALA A 139 -0.54 -2.47 -9.37
CA ALA A 139 -1.40 -3.15 -10.33
C ALA A 139 -0.74 -3.21 -11.71
N GLY A 140 -1.00 -4.30 -12.41
CA GLY A 140 -0.55 -4.50 -13.79
C GLY A 140 -1.66 -5.04 -14.67
N ALA A 141 -1.65 -4.67 -15.92
CA ALA A 141 -2.46 -5.26 -16.97
C ALA A 141 -1.63 -6.29 -17.74
N GLU A 142 -2.31 -7.19 -18.42
CA GLU A 142 -1.69 -8.13 -19.36
C GLU A 142 -2.25 -7.88 -20.76
N TYR A 143 -1.37 -7.88 -21.74
CA TYR A 143 -1.77 -7.81 -23.14
C TYR A 143 -0.97 -8.82 -23.96
N ASN A 144 -1.66 -9.75 -24.61
CA ASN A 144 -1.06 -10.83 -25.40
C ASN A 144 0.00 -11.65 -24.63
N GLY A 145 -0.17 -11.82 -23.33
CA GLY A 145 0.75 -12.55 -22.46
C GLY A 145 1.91 -11.71 -21.89
N TYR A 146 2.02 -10.43 -22.26
CA TYR A 146 3.01 -9.52 -21.68
C TYR A 146 2.40 -8.74 -20.52
N ALA A 147 3.08 -8.77 -19.38
CA ALA A 147 2.68 -8.08 -18.17
C ALA A 147 3.15 -6.62 -18.14
N ALA A 148 2.37 -5.77 -17.49
CA ALA A 148 2.79 -4.46 -16.99
C ALA A 148 2.79 -4.51 -15.46
N ASP A 149 3.58 -3.61 -14.84
CA ASP A 149 3.65 -3.48 -13.39
C ASP A 149 3.82 -2.01 -13.01
N LEU A 150 2.86 -1.48 -12.28
CA LEU A 150 2.76 -0.06 -12.00
C LEU A 150 2.37 0.17 -10.55
N THR A 151 3.16 0.91 -9.82
CA THR A 151 2.76 1.37 -8.49
C THR A 151 2.70 2.89 -8.42
N ARG A 152 1.66 3.38 -7.78
CA ARG A 152 1.52 4.79 -7.39
C ARG A 152 1.09 4.89 -5.95
N THR A 153 1.62 5.91 -5.30
CA THR A 153 1.20 6.30 -3.96
C THR A 153 0.65 7.72 -4.00
N TRP A 154 -0.52 7.89 -3.46
CA TRP A 154 -1.17 9.21 -3.32
C TRP A 154 -1.41 9.51 -1.85
N SER A 155 -1.32 10.78 -1.51
CA SER A 155 -1.74 11.29 -0.21
C SER A 155 -3.08 12.03 -0.36
N ALA A 156 -4.03 11.76 0.53
CA ALA A 156 -5.31 12.46 0.56
C ALA A 156 -5.17 13.97 0.86
N LYS A 157 -4.04 14.38 1.44
CA LYS A 157 -3.70 15.78 1.70
C LYS A 157 -2.45 16.15 0.92
N SER A 158 -2.51 17.23 0.17
CA SER A 158 -1.39 17.71 -0.66
C SER A 158 -0.35 18.54 0.10
N ASP A 159 -0.65 18.95 1.33
CA ASP A 159 0.10 19.95 2.11
C ASP A 159 0.76 19.37 3.38
N ASN A 160 0.85 18.06 3.51
CA ASN A 160 1.52 17.41 4.64
C ASN A 160 2.92 16.88 4.27
N ASP A 161 3.69 16.54 5.31
CA ASP A 161 5.05 16.00 5.16
C ASP A 161 5.10 14.70 4.36
N TYR A 162 4.06 13.87 4.46
CA TYR A 162 3.97 12.62 3.72
C TYR A 162 3.78 12.88 2.23
N ALA A 163 2.88 13.78 1.83
CA ALA A 163 2.69 14.15 0.43
C ALA A 163 3.97 14.70 -0.21
N GLN A 164 4.73 15.51 0.56
CA GLN A 164 6.01 16.00 0.08
C GLN A 164 7.03 14.85 -0.08
N LEU A 165 7.04 13.88 0.83
CA LEU A 165 7.90 12.71 0.73
C LEU A 165 7.53 11.85 -0.49
N VAL A 166 6.23 11.63 -0.76
CA VAL A 166 5.74 10.93 -1.97
C VAL A 166 6.27 11.62 -3.23
N LYS A 167 6.11 12.94 -3.30
CA LYS A 167 6.62 13.72 -4.43
C LYS A 167 8.14 13.57 -4.60
N ASP A 168 8.87 13.66 -3.52
CA ASP A 168 10.35 13.58 -3.55
C ASP A 168 10.85 12.18 -3.93
N VAL A 169 10.17 11.11 -3.52
CA VAL A 169 10.47 9.74 -3.98
C VAL A 169 10.24 9.61 -5.48
N ASN A 170 9.14 10.17 -6.01
CA ASN A 170 8.87 10.22 -7.43
C ASN A 170 9.96 10.97 -8.20
N ASP A 171 10.37 12.13 -7.71
CA ASP A 171 11.40 12.95 -8.37
C ASP A 171 12.77 12.23 -8.40
N GLU A 172 13.15 11.55 -7.31
CA GLU A 172 14.39 10.77 -7.24
C GLU A 172 14.33 9.49 -8.10
N GLN A 173 13.16 8.84 -8.24
CA GLN A 173 12.97 7.74 -9.18
C GLN A 173 13.18 8.21 -10.63
N LEU A 174 12.53 9.28 -11.04
CA LEU A 174 12.68 9.84 -12.38
C LEU A 174 14.13 10.29 -12.65
N ALA A 175 14.78 10.89 -11.65
CA ALA A 175 16.19 11.29 -11.76
C ALA A 175 17.13 10.09 -11.89
N LEU A 176 16.83 8.95 -11.26
CA LEU A 176 17.59 7.72 -11.47
C LEU A 176 17.36 7.17 -12.89
N ILE A 177 16.09 7.01 -13.31
CA ILE A 177 15.74 6.51 -14.64
C ILE A 177 16.48 7.31 -15.74
N ALA A 178 16.51 8.63 -15.61
CA ALA A 178 17.19 9.49 -16.60
C ALA A 178 18.70 9.22 -16.71
N THR A 179 19.32 8.54 -15.75
CA THR A 179 20.74 8.15 -15.80
C THR A 179 20.97 6.75 -16.34
N MET A 180 19.90 5.96 -16.51
CA MET A 180 20.01 4.56 -16.91
C MET A 180 20.42 4.41 -18.37
N LYS A 181 21.29 3.44 -18.63
CA LYS A 181 21.80 3.12 -19.97
C LYS A 181 22.33 1.71 -20.03
N ALA A 182 22.49 1.18 -21.22
CA ALA A 182 23.17 -0.09 -21.46
C ALA A 182 24.64 -0.06 -20.95
N GLY A 183 25.15 -1.23 -20.58
CA GLY A 183 26.52 -1.43 -20.10
C GLY A 183 26.73 -1.18 -18.60
N VAL A 184 25.72 -0.71 -17.87
CA VAL A 184 25.81 -0.48 -16.43
C VAL A 184 25.11 -1.63 -15.67
N SER A 185 25.66 -2.02 -14.53
CA SER A 185 25.06 -3.05 -13.69
C SER A 185 23.77 -2.56 -13.03
N TYR A 186 22.74 -3.40 -13.01
CA TYR A 186 21.51 -3.10 -12.27
C TYR A 186 21.75 -2.99 -10.76
N VAL A 187 22.73 -3.74 -10.24
CA VAL A 187 23.18 -3.62 -8.85
C VAL A 187 23.68 -2.21 -8.54
N ASP A 188 24.41 -1.57 -9.48
CA ASP A 188 24.92 -0.21 -9.27
C ASP A 188 23.77 0.81 -9.19
N TYR A 189 22.70 0.63 -9.98
CA TYR A 189 21.51 1.46 -9.88
C TYR A 189 20.77 1.26 -8.57
N HIS A 190 20.72 0.03 -8.05
CA HIS A 190 20.17 -0.24 -6.73
C HIS A 190 20.95 0.47 -5.63
N ILE A 191 22.28 0.41 -5.65
CA ILE A 191 23.16 1.12 -4.71
C ILE A 191 22.98 2.64 -4.84
N GLN A 192 22.94 3.17 -6.05
CA GLN A 192 22.69 4.60 -6.30
C GLN A 192 21.33 5.03 -5.71
N PHE A 193 20.32 4.15 -5.77
CA PHE A 193 19.02 4.51 -5.17
C PHE A 193 19.10 4.51 -3.65
N HIS A 194 19.83 3.60 -3.00
CA HIS A 194 20.08 3.69 -1.56
C HIS A 194 20.76 5.01 -1.14
N GLN A 195 21.65 5.55 -1.97
CA GLN A 195 22.23 6.90 -1.75
C GLN A 195 21.13 7.99 -1.85
N ARG A 196 20.20 7.86 -2.80
CA ARG A 196 19.04 8.76 -2.91
C ARG A 196 18.08 8.63 -1.74
N ILE A 197 17.84 7.41 -1.24
CA ILE A 197 17.08 7.17 0.00
C ILE A 197 17.78 7.90 1.18
N ALA A 198 19.08 7.76 1.36
CA ALA A 198 19.80 8.46 2.42
C ALA A 198 19.61 9.98 2.35
N LYS A 199 19.69 10.56 1.14
CA LYS A 199 19.40 11.98 0.89
C LYS A 199 17.96 12.36 1.29
N LEU A 200 16.96 11.53 0.96
CA LEU A 200 15.56 11.74 1.32
C LEU A 200 15.34 11.63 2.83
N LEU A 201 15.90 10.61 3.47
CA LEU A 201 15.82 10.42 4.93
C LEU A 201 16.40 11.62 5.69
N ARG A 202 17.49 12.18 5.20
CA ARG A 202 18.11 13.39 5.76
C ARG A 202 17.26 14.65 5.47
N LYS A 203 16.83 14.85 4.23
CA LYS A 203 15.99 16.00 3.83
C LYS A 203 14.73 16.09 4.68
N HIS A 204 14.06 14.96 4.91
CA HIS A 204 12.83 14.88 5.68
C HIS A 204 13.07 14.71 7.20
N GLN A 205 14.31 14.84 7.65
CA GLN A 205 14.67 14.73 9.08
C GLN A 205 14.22 13.40 9.72
N ILE A 206 14.20 12.33 8.95
CA ILE A 206 13.90 10.97 9.42
C ILE A 206 15.14 10.37 10.05
N ILE A 207 16.32 10.60 9.44
CA ILE A 207 17.66 10.37 10.02
C ILE A 207 18.39 11.69 10.07
N THR A 208 19.05 11.98 11.19
CA THR A 208 19.76 13.23 11.46
C THR A 208 21.21 12.96 11.90
N ASP A 209 22.04 13.99 11.85
CA ASP A 209 23.42 13.98 12.37
C ASP A 209 24.31 12.85 11.81
N MET A 210 24.08 12.49 10.53
CA MET A 210 24.89 11.49 9.81
C MET A 210 24.97 11.86 8.33
N SER A 211 26.11 11.57 7.70
CA SER A 211 26.26 11.75 6.25
C SER A 211 25.51 10.66 5.46
N GLU A 212 25.16 10.95 4.22
CA GLU A 212 24.43 10.03 3.33
C GLU A 212 25.25 8.75 3.07
N GLU A 213 26.56 8.91 2.88
CA GLU A 213 27.49 7.79 2.71
C GLU A 213 27.51 6.88 3.94
N ALA A 214 27.61 7.47 5.14
CA ALA A 214 27.63 6.71 6.38
C ALA A 214 26.29 5.97 6.62
N MET A 215 25.15 6.55 6.21
CA MET A 215 23.86 5.87 6.27
C MET A 215 23.85 4.61 5.40
N VAL A 216 24.38 4.71 4.17
CA VAL A 216 24.42 3.57 3.24
C VAL A 216 25.44 2.53 3.72
N GLU A 217 26.63 2.93 4.13
CA GLU A 217 27.68 2.02 4.63
C GLU A 217 27.20 1.18 5.81
N ASN A 218 26.50 1.81 6.74
CA ASN A 218 26.00 1.17 7.97
C ASN A 218 24.58 0.61 7.82
N ASP A 219 24.04 0.52 6.60
CA ASP A 219 22.75 -0.08 6.26
C ASP A 219 21.51 0.59 6.91
N LEU A 220 21.60 1.89 7.27
CA LEU A 220 20.47 2.61 7.83
C LEU A 220 19.34 2.86 6.81
N THR A 221 19.62 2.69 5.53
CA THR A 221 18.61 2.80 4.46
C THR A 221 17.84 1.50 4.23
N GLY A 222 18.41 0.35 4.60
CA GLY A 222 17.80 -0.97 4.42
C GLY A 222 16.43 -1.14 5.09
N PRO A 223 16.24 -0.73 6.36
CA PRO A 223 14.94 -0.84 7.01
C PRO A 223 13.83 0.00 6.38
N PHE A 224 14.18 1.03 5.59
CA PHE A 224 13.22 1.86 4.87
C PHE A 224 12.98 1.38 3.42
N MET A 225 13.94 0.70 2.80
CA MET A 225 13.81 0.08 1.48
C MET A 225 14.33 -1.36 1.52
N PRO A 226 13.51 -2.32 2.00
CA PRO A 226 13.95 -3.69 2.23
C PRO A 226 13.94 -4.58 0.99
N HIS A 227 13.50 -4.08 -0.17
CA HIS A 227 13.40 -4.84 -1.42
C HIS A 227 14.35 -4.30 -2.50
N GLY A 228 14.43 -5.00 -3.64
CA GLY A 228 15.17 -4.55 -4.82
C GLY A 228 14.53 -3.31 -5.46
N ILE A 229 15.31 -2.58 -6.24
CA ILE A 229 14.80 -1.42 -6.99
C ILE A 229 13.87 -1.81 -8.14
N GLY A 230 13.75 -3.11 -8.45
CA GLY A 230 12.87 -3.65 -9.48
C GLY A 230 13.37 -5.00 -10.00
N HIS A 231 12.83 -5.42 -11.13
CA HIS A 231 13.04 -6.72 -11.72
C HIS A 231 12.85 -6.70 -13.25
N PRO A 232 13.27 -7.75 -13.98
CA PRO A 232 12.86 -7.96 -15.35
C PRO A 232 11.34 -8.10 -15.46
N LEU A 233 10.77 -7.56 -16.53
CA LEU A 233 9.34 -7.58 -16.84
C LEU A 233 9.15 -8.08 -18.27
N GLY A 234 8.19 -8.98 -18.48
CA GLY A 234 7.94 -9.55 -19.80
C GLY A 234 6.71 -10.46 -19.80
N LEU A 235 6.90 -11.74 -20.14
CA LEU A 235 5.83 -12.73 -20.12
C LEU A 235 5.40 -13.12 -18.69
N GLN A 236 6.19 -12.71 -17.72
CA GLN A 236 5.85 -12.78 -16.30
C GLN A 236 6.08 -11.42 -15.67
N VAL A 237 5.34 -11.09 -14.60
CA VAL A 237 5.57 -9.86 -13.83
C VAL A 237 6.99 -9.85 -13.26
N HIS A 238 7.39 -10.90 -12.54
CA HIS A 238 8.78 -11.17 -12.20
C HIS A 238 9.34 -12.10 -13.26
N ASP A 239 9.84 -11.54 -14.36
CA ASP A 239 10.27 -12.34 -15.47
C ASP A 239 11.61 -13.04 -15.22
N VAL A 240 11.89 -14.06 -16.02
CA VAL A 240 13.07 -14.90 -15.89
C VAL A 240 14.37 -14.13 -16.20
N ALA A 241 15.51 -14.78 -15.96
CA ALA A 241 16.84 -14.29 -16.29
C ALA A 241 17.38 -13.09 -15.48
N GLY A 242 16.70 -12.62 -14.44
CA GLY A 242 17.19 -11.53 -13.57
C GLY A 242 18.57 -11.80 -12.97
N PHE A 243 18.90 -13.06 -12.70
CA PHE A 243 20.18 -13.51 -12.14
C PHE A 243 21.12 -14.15 -13.18
N MET A 244 20.81 -14.03 -14.46
CA MET A 244 21.67 -14.56 -15.53
C MET A 244 22.63 -13.48 -16.01
N GLN A 245 23.92 -13.69 -15.79
CA GLN A 245 24.95 -12.73 -16.19
C GLN A 245 25.05 -12.62 -17.71
N ASP A 246 24.87 -13.71 -18.42
CA ASP A 246 25.07 -13.84 -19.85
C ASP A 246 24.12 -14.86 -20.48
N ASP A 247 24.16 -15.00 -21.80
CA ASP A 247 23.33 -15.91 -22.58
C ASP A 247 23.70 -17.40 -22.39
N SER A 248 24.84 -17.69 -21.76
CA SER A 248 25.23 -19.06 -21.40
C SER A 248 24.55 -19.54 -20.11
N GLY A 249 23.83 -18.67 -19.42
CA GLY A 249 23.13 -19.00 -18.20
C GLY A 249 24.00 -18.93 -16.94
N THR A 250 25.14 -18.25 -16.98
CA THR A 250 25.97 -18.02 -15.80
C THR A 250 25.14 -17.26 -14.73
N HIS A 251 24.97 -17.90 -13.57
CA HIS A 251 24.20 -17.33 -12.48
C HIS A 251 25.03 -16.33 -11.65
N LEU A 252 24.49 -15.14 -11.44
CA LEU A 252 25.05 -14.11 -10.58
C LEU A 252 24.05 -13.80 -9.45
N ALA A 253 24.34 -14.32 -8.26
CA ALA A 253 23.46 -14.11 -7.09
C ALA A 253 23.38 -12.64 -6.67
N ALA A 254 22.27 -12.27 -6.04
CA ALA A 254 22.15 -10.96 -5.41
C ALA A 254 23.24 -10.75 -4.33
N PRO A 255 23.78 -9.54 -4.18
CA PRO A 255 24.74 -9.24 -3.11
C PRO A 255 24.13 -9.58 -1.74
N ALA A 256 24.95 -10.12 -0.83
CA ALA A 256 24.51 -10.52 0.51
C ALA A 256 23.85 -9.35 1.30
N LYS A 257 24.27 -8.12 1.04
CA LYS A 257 23.66 -6.91 1.61
C LYS A 257 22.25 -6.63 1.09
N TYR A 258 21.94 -7.09 -0.14
CA TYR A 258 20.68 -6.84 -0.85
C TYR A 258 20.02 -8.14 -1.32
N PRO A 259 19.66 -9.03 -0.38
CA PRO A 259 19.23 -10.41 -0.71
C PRO A 259 17.91 -10.46 -1.49
N TYR A 260 17.12 -9.40 -1.45
CA TYR A 260 15.83 -9.30 -2.13
C TYR A 260 15.91 -8.60 -3.49
N LEU A 261 17.11 -8.21 -3.96
CA LEU A 261 17.30 -7.69 -5.31
C LEU A 261 17.02 -8.81 -6.33
N ARG A 262 16.16 -8.55 -7.32
CA ARG A 262 15.70 -9.54 -8.31
C ARG A 262 16.39 -9.43 -9.68
N CYS A 263 17.31 -8.50 -9.83
CA CYS A 263 18.11 -8.36 -11.06
C CYS A 263 19.55 -7.98 -10.72
N THR A 264 20.49 -8.76 -11.25
CA THR A 264 21.94 -8.53 -11.07
C THR A 264 22.66 -8.33 -12.42
N ARG A 265 21.90 -8.26 -13.51
CA ARG A 265 22.45 -8.16 -14.87
C ARG A 265 23.13 -6.82 -15.14
N ILE A 266 24.10 -6.87 -16.05
CA ILE A 266 24.52 -5.68 -16.80
C ILE A 266 23.42 -5.38 -17.82
N LEU A 267 22.92 -4.15 -17.83
CA LEU A 267 21.84 -3.74 -18.71
C LEU A 267 22.26 -3.82 -20.17
N GLN A 268 21.39 -4.35 -21.00
CA GLN A 268 21.57 -4.47 -22.44
C GLN A 268 20.39 -3.82 -23.18
N PRO A 269 20.59 -3.35 -24.41
CA PRO A 269 19.49 -2.83 -25.23
C PRO A 269 18.39 -3.89 -25.40
N GLY A 270 17.14 -3.48 -25.35
CA GLY A 270 15.96 -4.35 -25.44
C GLY A 270 15.49 -4.94 -24.10
N MET A 271 16.21 -4.75 -22.99
CA MET A 271 15.73 -5.17 -21.67
C MET A 271 14.58 -4.29 -21.23
N VAL A 272 13.51 -4.93 -20.75
CA VAL A 272 12.37 -4.31 -20.09
C VAL A 272 12.43 -4.60 -18.61
N LEU A 273 12.30 -3.57 -17.80
CA LEU A 273 12.49 -3.64 -16.35
C LEU A 273 11.47 -2.76 -15.63
N THR A 274 11.17 -3.11 -14.39
CA THR A 274 10.53 -2.18 -13.45
C THR A 274 11.58 -1.34 -12.73
N ILE A 275 11.20 -0.13 -12.34
CA ILE A 275 11.95 0.73 -11.41
C ILE A 275 10.95 1.19 -10.33
N GLU A 276 11.03 0.56 -9.17
CA GLU A 276 10.01 0.58 -8.12
C GLU A 276 10.54 0.98 -6.72
N PRO A 277 11.30 2.05 -6.59
CA PRO A 277 11.78 2.45 -5.28
C PRO A 277 10.65 2.75 -4.31
N GLY A 278 10.92 2.52 -3.02
CA GLY A 278 9.97 2.82 -1.96
C GLY A 278 10.64 3.29 -0.66
N ILE A 279 9.84 3.89 0.21
CA ILE A 279 10.20 4.19 1.60
C ILE A 279 9.06 3.68 2.48
N TYR A 280 9.40 2.79 3.42
CA TYR A 280 8.42 2.13 4.28
C TYR A 280 8.70 2.37 5.75
N PHE A 281 7.63 2.42 6.56
CA PHE A 281 7.70 2.61 8.01
C PHE A 281 7.21 1.36 8.74
N ILE A 282 7.89 0.22 8.51
CA ILE A 282 7.50 -1.11 8.99
C ILE A 282 8.13 -1.36 10.36
N GLU A 283 7.32 -1.52 11.41
CA GLU A 283 7.81 -1.68 12.78
C GLU A 283 8.77 -2.84 12.95
N SER A 284 8.50 -4.01 12.34
CA SER A 284 9.38 -5.18 12.44
C SER A 284 10.77 -4.97 11.87
N LEU A 285 10.92 -4.04 10.91
CA LEU A 285 12.22 -3.66 10.33
C LEU A 285 12.91 -2.53 11.10
N LEU A 286 12.13 -1.65 11.73
CA LEU A 286 12.62 -0.49 12.48
C LEU A 286 12.92 -0.81 13.95
N ALA A 287 12.18 -1.76 14.57
CA ALA A 287 12.34 -2.09 15.98
C ALA A 287 13.79 -2.48 16.38
N PRO A 288 14.55 -3.26 15.60
CA PRO A 288 15.94 -3.59 15.93
C PRO A 288 16.86 -2.35 16.04
N TRP A 289 16.50 -1.24 15.38
CA TRP A 289 17.27 0.00 15.37
C TRP A 289 16.96 0.92 16.54
N ARG A 290 15.91 0.62 17.34
CA ARG A 290 15.58 1.40 18.53
C ARG A 290 16.63 1.29 19.62
N GLU A 291 17.41 0.23 19.57
CA GLU A 291 18.54 -0.01 20.48
C GLU A 291 19.85 0.02 19.69
N GLY A 292 20.96 0.29 20.38
CA GLY A 292 22.27 0.30 19.77
C GLY A 292 22.78 1.68 19.39
N GLN A 293 23.99 1.70 18.81
CA GLN A 293 24.77 2.92 18.61
C GLN A 293 24.16 3.92 17.62
N PHE A 294 23.32 3.44 16.68
CA PHE A 294 22.71 4.27 15.65
C PHE A 294 21.34 4.82 16.05
N SER A 295 20.70 4.33 17.12
CA SER A 295 19.35 4.74 17.54
C SER A 295 19.20 6.25 17.68
N LYS A 296 20.23 6.94 18.14
CA LYS A 296 20.27 8.41 18.32
C LYS A 296 20.14 9.21 17.03
N HIS A 297 20.41 8.60 15.87
CA HIS A 297 20.31 9.24 14.56
C HIS A 297 18.91 9.13 13.96
N PHE A 298 18.08 8.20 14.45
CA PHE A 298 16.69 8.06 14.01
C PHE A 298 15.81 9.07 14.74
N ASN A 299 15.09 9.88 14.01
CA ASN A 299 14.06 10.73 14.56
C ASN A 299 12.79 9.93 14.82
N TRP A 300 12.75 9.21 15.94
CA TRP A 300 11.66 8.30 16.28
C TRP A 300 10.30 9.01 16.35
N GLN A 301 10.25 10.27 16.79
CA GLN A 301 9.02 11.04 16.78
C GLN A 301 8.48 11.23 15.36
N LYS A 302 9.34 11.55 14.40
CA LYS A 302 8.98 11.72 12.99
C LYS A 302 8.57 10.40 12.37
N ILE A 303 9.28 9.31 12.67
CA ILE A 303 8.97 7.96 12.21
C ILE A 303 7.59 7.52 12.72
N GLU A 304 7.30 7.70 14.01
CA GLU A 304 5.98 7.37 14.56
C GLU A 304 4.85 8.20 13.93
N ALA A 305 5.11 9.46 13.60
CA ALA A 305 4.14 10.30 12.90
C ALA A 305 3.90 9.87 11.44
N LEU A 306 4.88 9.22 10.79
CA LEU A 306 4.78 8.74 9.41
C LEU A 306 4.28 7.28 9.31
N LYS A 307 4.43 6.47 10.35
CA LYS A 307 3.96 5.06 10.38
C LYS A 307 2.50 4.85 9.99
N PRO A 308 1.53 5.69 10.42
CA PRO A 308 0.13 5.52 10.04
C PRO A 308 -0.13 5.58 8.53
N PHE A 309 0.76 6.21 7.76
CA PHE A 309 0.68 6.28 6.30
C PHE A 309 1.22 5.01 5.61
N GLY A 310 1.89 4.11 6.34
CA GLY A 310 2.37 2.84 5.84
C GLY A 310 3.68 2.96 5.05
N GLY A 311 3.59 3.08 3.74
CA GLY A 311 4.75 3.15 2.85
C GLY A 311 4.47 3.90 1.57
N ILE A 312 5.54 4.18 0.85
CA ILE A 312 5.53 4.82 -0.47
C ILE A 312 6.19 3.85 -1.44
N ARG A 313 5.59 3.60 -2.59
CA ARG A 313 6.24 3.01 -3.77
C ARG A 313 5.75 3.72 -5.01
N ILE A 314 6.70 4.04 -5.87
CA ILE A 314 6.46 4.62 -7.20
C ILE A 314 7.17 3.72 -8.20
N GLU A 315 6.44 3.17 -9.15
CA GLU A 315 6.93 2.15 -10.06
C GLU A 315 6.63 2.50 -11.50
N ASP A 316 7.65 2.48 -12.33
CA ASP A 316 7.54 2.67 -13.76
C ASP A 316 8.16 1.48 -14.51
N ASN A 317 7.62 1.19 -15.68
CA ASN A 317 8.20 0.24 -16.63
C ASN A 317 9.10 0.98 -17.61
N VAL A 318 10.31 0.48 -17.78
CA VAL A 318 11.32 1.11 -18.64
C VAL A 318 11.88 0.14 -19.66
N VAL A 319 12.27 0.64 -20.83
CA VAL A 319 13.03 -0.09 -21.86
C VAL A 319 14.42 0.52 -21.97
N ILE A 320 15.43 -0.34 -21.90
CA ILE A 320 16.82 0.07 -22.12
C ILE A 320 17.10 0.07 -23.62
N HIS A 321 17.58 1.19 -24.14
CA HIS A 321 18.09 1.31 -25.51
C HIS A 321 19.61 1.45 -25.51
N GLU A 322 20.24 1.48 -26.69
CA GLU A 322 21.70 1.64 -26.85
C GLU A 322 22.26 2.85 -26.08
N ASN A 323 21.62 4.01 -26.20
CA ASN A 323 22.13 5.27 -25.65
C ASN A 323 21.20 6.00 -24.71
N ASN A 324 19.99 5.48 -24.47
CA ASN A 324 18.99 6.10 -23.64
C ASN A 324 18.08 5.03 -22.97
N VAL A 325 17.22 5.48 -22.11
CA VAL A 325 16.13 4.72 -21.52
C VAL A 325 14.80 5.35 -21.96
N GLU A 326 13.82 4.52 -22.28
CA GLU A 326 12.43 4.92 -22.47
C GLU A 326 11.64 4.59 -21.22
N ASN A 327 10.93 5.56 -20.69
CA ASN A 327 9.99 5.33 -19.59
C ASN A 327 8.59 5.13 -20.17
N MET A 328 8.24 3.88 -20.49
CA MET A 328 6.96 3.55 -21.12
C MET A 328 5.76 4.08 -20.33
N THR A 329 5.84 4.03 -19.00
CA THR A 329 4.76 4.50 -18.12
C THR A 329 4.49 5.98 -18.29
N ARG A 330 5.54 6.81 -18.30
CA ARG A 330 5.40 8.28 -18.38
C ARG A 330 5.19 8.77 -19.80
N ASP A 331 5.88 8.17 -20.76
CA ASP A 331 5.81 8.57 -22.17
C ASP A 331 4.42 8.26 -22.76
N LEU A 332 3.76 7.20 -22.27
CA LEU A 332 2.38 6.87 -22.63
C LEU A 332 1.34 7.58 -21.75
N LYS A 333 1.75 8.42 -20.80
CA LYS A 333 0.87 9.16 -19.87
C LYS A 333 -0.06 8.24 -19.07
N LEU A 334 0.44 7.08 -18.67
CA LEU A 334 -0.31 6.10 -17.89
C LEU A 334 -0.38 6.42 -16.39
N ALA A 335 0.33 7.47 -15.95
CA ALA A 335 0.34 7.87 -14.55
C ALA A 335 0.81 9.31 -14.35
#